data_7d76dfe0099f6f1a59ea5d25f4a57db1
#
_entry.id   7d76dfe0099f6f1a59ea5d25f4a57db1
#
_cell.length_a   1.000
_cell.length_b   1.000
_cell.length_c   1.000
_cell.angle_alpha   90.00
_cell.angle_beta   90.00
_cell.angle_gamma   90.00
#
_symmetry.space_group_name_H-M   'P 1'
#
loop_
_entity.id
_entity.type
_entity.pdbx_description
1 polymer ?
#
loop_
_entity_poly.entity_id
_entity_poly.type
_entity_poly.pdbx_seq_one_letter_code
_entity_poly.pdbx_strand_id
1 'polypeptide(L)'
;LDSKNKRTFIQKALNNDNNDTDIYSETKGEKYSVIGEGIYEKQFNTGKFTGGIKHTQAYLQNRYSGNIENKITMNTAETYLFAEYQSKIKALNYTVGIGAMRTYNSQEQYSSEKYIVKPSLSLSYSINGKWFFRYNGYVSGYAPSLSDLNNISQAMDKYQIRKGNPDLKSVTFYANTLSASWQSKYVSVDLFGRYSYDSKPIMENTYYEDGY
;
A
#
# COMPACT_ATOMS: atom_id res chain seq x y z
N LEU A 1 19.05 1.00 -2.15
CA LEU A 1 18.85 -0.20 -1.32
C LEU A 1 19.10 -1.43 -2.18
N ASP A 2 20.07 -2.23 -1.79
CA ASP A 2 20.39 -3.48 -2.47
C ASP A 2 19.80 -4.64 -1.68
N SER A 3 19.18 -5.56 -2.37
CA SER A 3 18.66 -6.79 -1.78
C SER A 3 19.10 -8.00 -2.59
N LYS A 4 19.46 -9.07 -1.87
CA LYS A 4 19.79 -10.36 -2.47
C LYS A 4 18.96 -11.44 -1.80
N ASN A 5 18.20 -12.17 -2.59
CA ASN A 5 17.45 -13.34 -2.13
C ASN A 5 17.90 -14.56 -2.93
N LYS A 6 18.23 -15.64 -2.21
CA LYS A 6 18.66 -16.91 -2.81
C LYS A 6 17.74 -18.01 -2.30
N ARG A 7 17.16 -18.76 -3.20
CA ARG A 7 16.33 -19.92 -2.89
C ARG A 7 16.84 -21.13 -3.65
N THR A 8 17.01 -22.23 -2.95
CA THR A 8 17.36 -23.53 -3.53
C THR A 8 16.33 -24.56 -3.04
N PHE A 9 15.75 -25.28 -3.96
CA PHE A 9 14.84 -26.39 -3.67
C PHE A 9 15.38 -27.64 -4.36
N ILE A 10 15.65 -28.71 -3.59
CA ILE A 10 16.16 -29.98 -4.09
C ILE A 10 15.17 -31.05 -3.67
N GLN A 11 14.55 -31.73 -4.63
CA GLN A 11 13.72 -32.90 -4.38
C GLN A 11 14.39 -34.12 -4.98
N LYS A 12 14.64 -35.14 -4.13
CA LYS A 12 15.18 -36.44 -4.54
C LYS A 12 14.08 -37.49 -4.54
N ALA A 13 13.99 -38.27 -5.61
CA ALA A 13 13.10 -39.41 -5.67
C ALA A 13 13.57 -40.51 -4.67
N LEU A 14 12.67 -41.06 -3.89
CA LEU A 14 12.97 -42.14 -2.95
C LEU A 14 13.14 -43.51 -3.64
N ASN A 15 12.65 -43.67 -4.86
CA ASN A 15 12.81 -44.83 -5.69
C ASN A 15 13.69 -44.45 -6.89
N ASN A 16 14.48 -45.40 -7.41
CA ASN A 16 15.47 -45.25 -8.49
C ASN A 16 14.95 -44.71 -9.82
N ASP A 17 13.80 -44.08 -9.87
CA ASP A 17 13.32 -43.32 -11.01
C ASP A 17 14.02 -41.97 -11.04
N ASN A 18 14.67 -41.64 -12.17
CA ASN A 18 15.43 -40.43 -12.43
C ASN A 18 14.59 -39.11 -12.41
N ASN A 19 13.77 -38.94 -11.38
CA ASN A 19 12.88 -37.77 -11.19
C ASN A 19 13.38 -36.80 -10.11
N ASP A 20 14.69 -36.66 -9.98
CA ASP A 20 15.28 -35.64 -9.13
C ASP A 20 15.02 -34.26 -9.74
N THR A 21 14.47 -33.37 -8.94
CA THR A 21 14.22 -31.99 -9.35
C THR A 21 15.11 -31.05 -8.54
N ASP A 22 15.97 -30.32 -9.24
CA ASP A 22 16.81 -29.29 -8.62
C ASP A 22 16.36 -27.92 -9.15
N ILE A 23 15.78 -27.13 -8.27
CA ILE A 23 15.32 -25.78 -8.58
C ILE A 23 16.22 -24.81 -7.85
N TYR A 24 16.99 -24.07 -8.61
CA TYR A 24 17.84 -22.98 -8.12
C TYR A 24 17.30 -21.65 -8.61
N SER A 25 17.10 -20.70 -7.71
CA SER A 25 16.69 -19.34 -8.00
C SER A 25 17.47 -18.35 -7.14
N GLU A 26 18.12 -17.41 -7.77
CA GLU A 26 18.75 -16.26 -7.10
C GLU A 26 18.16 -14.97 -7.69
N THR A 27 17.73 -14.06 -6.82
CA THR A 27 17.25 -12.74 -7.20
C THR A 27 18.14 -11.68 -6.57
N LYS A 28 18.71 -10.81 -7.41
CA LYS A 28 19.42 -9.58 -6.99
C LYS A 28 18.57 -8.38 -7.38
N GLY A 29 18.24 -7.55 -6.37
CA GLY A 29 17.44 -6.34 -6.55
C GLY A 29 18.23 -5.10 -6.16
N GLU A 30 18.20 -4.09 -7.02
CA GLU A 30 18.74 -2.76 -6.77
C GLU A 30 17.58 -1.76 -6.85
N LYS A 31 17.50 -0.86 -5.87
CA LYS A 31 16.48 0.19 -5.82
C LYS A 31 17.12 1.54 -5.53
N TYR A 32 16.88 2.47 -6.42
CA TYR A 32 17.21 3.89 -6.25
C TYR A 32 15.91 4.67 -6.12
N SER A 33 15.82 5.57 -5.15
CA SER A 33 14.64 6.43 -4.99
C SER A 33 15.02 7.83 -4.56
N VAL A 34 14.26 8.79 -5.08
CA VAL A 34 14.34 10.21 -4.72
C VAL A 34 12.96 10.62 -4.21
N ILE A 35 12.94 11.34 -3.09
CA ILE A 35 11.72 11.87 -2.48
C ILE A 35 11.90 13.36 -2.33
N GLY A 36 10.96 14.14 -2.86
CA GLY A 36 10.82 15.56 -2.65
C GLY A 36 9.49 15.85 -1.95
N GLU A 37 9.52 16.70 -0.93
CA GLU A 37 8.31 17.10 -0.20
C GLU A 37 8.36 18.60 0.09
N GLY A 38 7.22 19.27 -0.11
CA GLY A 38 7.02 20.67 0.24
C GLY A 38 5.70 20.82 0.99
N ILE A 39 5.73 21.48 2.14
CA ILE A 39 4.56 21.73 2.97
C ILE A 39 4.46 23.23 3.23
N TYR A 40 3.26 23.77 3.07
CA TYR A 40 2.91 25.15 3.39
C TYR A 40 1.84 25.15 4.48
N GLU A 41 2.07 25.94 5.53
CA GLU A 41 1.13 26.13 6.62
C GLU A 41 0.82 27.60 6.81
N LYS A 42 -0.44 27.91 7.04
CA LYS A 42 -0.90 29.26 7.37
C LYS A 42 -1.93 29.23 8.48
N GLN A 43 -1.63 29.98 9.55
CA GLN A 43 -2.56 30.20 10.63
C GLN A 43 -3.46 31.38 10.30
N PHE A 44 -4.77 31.19 10.50
CA PHE A 44 -5.81 32.23 10.43
C PHE A 44 -6.45 32.40 11.81
N ASN A 45 -7.19 33.48 12.00
CA ASN A 45 -7.93 33.71 13.24
C ASN A 45 -8.97 32.59 13.53
N THR A 46 -9.51 31.99 12.48
CA THR A 46 -10.57 30.96 12.56
C THR A 46 -10.05 29.54 12.44
N GLY A 47 -8.78 29.33 12.12
CA GLY A 47 -8.25 27.98 11.91
C GLY A 47 -6.88 27.97 11.22
N LYS A 48 -6.42 26.79 10.88
CA LYS A 48 -5.13 26.53 10.24
C LYS A 48 -5.36 25.85 8.89
N PHE A 49 -4.74 26.38 7.86
CA PHE A 49 -4.62 25.73 6.56
C PHE A 49 -3.26 25.05 6.44
N THR A 50 -3.24 23.83 5.93
CA THR A 50 -2.04 23.09 5.56
C THR A 50 -2.22 22.57 4.15
N GLY A 51 -1.26 22.81 3.28
CA GLY A 51 -1.25 22.28 1.93
C GLY A 51 0.14 21.77 1.58
N GLY A 52 0.22 20.76 0.74
CA GLY A 52 1.53 20.22 0.40
C GLY A 52 1.54 19.37 -0.85
N ILE A 53 2.76 19.12 -1.32
CA ILE A 53 3.08 18.23 -2.40
C ILE A 53 4.19 17.29 -1.97
N LYS A 54 4.04 16.02 -2.28
CA LYS A 54 5.08 14.99 -2.15
C LYS A 54 5.24 14.27 -3.47
N HIS A 55 6.48 14.13 -3.92
CA HIS A 55 6.80 13.34 -5.10
C HIS A 55 7.86 12.32 -4.74
N THR A 56 7.60 11.07 -5.11
CA THR A 56 8.54 9.95 -4.97
C THR A 56 8.77 9.36 -6.33
N GLN A 57 10.03 9.29 -6.75
CA GLN A 57 10.45 8.59 -7.95
C GLN A 57 11.34 7.43 -7.54
N ALA A 58 11.07 6.22 -8.02
CA ALA A 58 11.90 5.07 -7.76
C ALA A 58 12.17 4.29 -9.05
N TYR A 59 13.40 3.84 -9.17
CA TYR A 59 13.88 2.95 -10.19
C TYR A 59 14.32 1.63 -9.53
N LEU A 60 13.80 0.51 -10.05
CA LEU A 60 14.13 -0.81 -9.56
C LEU A 60 14.65 -1.66 -10.71
N GLN A 61 15.66 -2.45 -10.41
CA GLN A 61 16.19 -3.46 -11.31
C GLN A 61 16.30 -4.78 -10.56
N ASN A 62 15.59 -5.80 -11.04
CA ASN A 62 15.69 -7.15 -10.52
C ASN A 62 16.34 -8.03 -11.58
N ARG A 63 17.38 -8.76 -11.17
CA ARG A 63 18.04 -9.78 -11.98
C ARG A 63 17.75 -11.14 -11.36
N TYR A 64 17.16 -11.99 -12.16
CA TYR A 64 16.88 -13.38 -11.83
C TYR A 64 17.93 -14.26 -12.49
N SER A 65 18.46 -15.22 -11.74
CA SER A 65 19.42 -16.21 -12.23
C SER A 65 19.15 -17.59 -11.63
N GLY A 66 19.52 -18.63 -12.34
CA GLY A 66 19.25 -20.01 -12.00
C GLY A 66 18.50 -20.74 -13.11
N ASN A 67 17.44 -21.46 -12.80
CA ASN A 67 16.61 -22.14 -13.82
C ASN A 67 15.92 -21.17 -14.78
N ILE A 68 15.73 -19.92 -14.34
CA ILE A 68 15.20 -18.81 -15.16
C ILE A 68 16.22 -17.68 -15.11
N GLU A 69 16.71 -17.23 -16.27
CA GLU A 69 17.51 -16.03 -16.39
C GLU A 69 16.67 -14.91 -16.97
N ASN A 70 16.48 -13.85 -16.19
CA ASN A 70 15.76 -12.67 -16.65
C ASN A 70 16.20 -11.41 -15.90
N LYS A 71 15.97 -10.27 -16.53
CA LYS A 71 16.24 -8.95 -15.96
C LYS A 71 15.00 -8.08 -16.14
N ILE A 72 14.44 -7.60 -15.04
CA ILE A 72 13.30 -6.70 -15.06
C ILE A 72 13.73 -5.34 -14.55
N THR A 73 13.33 -4.34 -15.29
CA THR A 73 13.47 -2.93 -14.92
C THR A 73 12.09 -2.33 -14.69
N MET A 74 11.93 -1.63 -13.57
CA MET A 74 10.67 -0.99 -13.19
C MET A 74 10.92 0.45 -12.79
N ASN A 75 10.07 1.35 -13.29
CA ASN A 75 9.99 2.73 -12.87
C ASN A 75 8.68 2.97 -12.14
N THR A 76 8.74 3.59 -10.96
CA THR A 76 7.54 3.98 -10.24
C THR A 76 7.63 5.46 -9.87
N ALA A 77 6.54 6.17 -10.08
CA ALA A 77 6.40 7.55 -9.66
C ALA A 77 5.09 7.73 -8.88
N GLU A 78 5.17 8.37 -7.74
CA GLU A 78 4.01 8.76 -6.95
C GLU A 78 4.05 10.26 -6.68
N THR A 79 2.97 10.95 -7.03
CA THR A 79 2.80 12.37 -6.72
C THR A 79 1.54 12.53 -5.89
N TYR A 80 1.65 13.14 -4.73
CA TYR A 80 0.55 13.40 -3.83
C TYR A 80 0.45 14.90 -3.56
N LEU A 81 -0.72 15.47 -3.85
CA LEU A 81 -1.11 16.84 -3.52
C LEU A 81 -2.18 16.76 -2.45
N PHE A 82 -2.12 17.63 -1.47
CA PHE A 82 -3.16 17.71 -0.45
C PHE A 82 -3.39 19.13 0.04
N ALA A 83 -4.59 19.34 0.57
CA ALA A 83 -4.98 20.53 1.29
C ALA A 83 -5.89 20.15 2.45
N GLU A 84 -5.66 20.74 3.61
CA GLU A 84 -6.41 20.51 4.84
C GLU A 84 -6.74 21.83 5.52
N TYR A 85 -7.92 21.92 6.10
CA TYR A 85 -8.32 23.02 6.95
C TYR A 85 -8.78 22.50 8.29
N GLN A 86 -8.10 22.95 9.33
CA GLN A 86 -8.42 22.64 10.73
C GLN A 86 -8.97 23.87 11.42
N SER A 87 -10.07 23.68 12.15
CA SER A 87 -10.67 24.78 12.93
C SER A 87 -11.45 24.24 14.13
N LYS A 88 -11.94 25.17 14.93
CA LYS A 88 -12.72 24.91 16.13
C LYS A 88 -13.95 25.80 16.19
N ILE A 89 -15.13 25.20 16.43
CA ILE A 89 -16.39 25.89 16.69
C ILE A 89 -16.86 25.47 18.06
N LYS A 90 -16.76 26.34 19.06
CA LYS A 90 -17.07 26.03 20.46
C LYS A 90 -16.33 24.78 20.96
N ALA A 91 -17.06 23.70 21.25
CA ALA A 91 -16.52 22.43 21.72
C ALA A 91 -16.17 21.45 20.59
N LEU A 92 -16.51 21.78 19.34
CA LEU A 92 -16.23 20.95 18.18
C LEU A 92 -14.92 21.39 17.51
N ASN A 93 -13.93 20.48 17.46
CA ASN A 93 -12.77 20.62 16.58
C ASN A 93 -13.03 19.80 15.32
N TYR A 94 -12.68 20.34 14.16
CA TYR A 94 -12.82 19.63 12.90
C TYR A 94 -11.61 19.88 12.00
N THR A 95 -11.31 18.88 11.20
CA THR A 95 -10.35 18.95 10.10
C THR A 95 -11.01 18.36 8.86
N VAL A 96 -11.03 19.13 7.79
CA VAL A 96 -11.51 18.69 6.48
C VAL A 96 -10.31 18.72 5.55
N GLY A 97 -10.07 17.62 4.87
CA GLY A 97 -8.97 17.47 3.95
C GLY A 97 -9.40 16.89 2.62
N ILE A 98 -8.67 17.26 1.59
CA ILE A 98 -8.74 16.63 0.28
C ILE A 98 -7.33 16.44 -0.26
N GLY A 99 -7.07 15.26 -0.81
CA GLY A 99 -5.83 14.96 -1.51
C GLY A 99 -6.10 14.35 -2.88
N ALA A 100 -5.11 14.45 -3.74
CA ALA A 100 -5.08 13.77 -5.03
C ALA A 100 -3.74 13.07 -5.19
N MET A 101 -3.76 11.78 -5.44
CA MET A 101 -2.57 10.95 -5.64
C MET A 101 -2.55 10.43 -7.06
N ARG A 102 -1.45 10.67 -7.75
CA ARG A 102 -1.12 10.06 -9.03
C ARG A 102 -0.06 9.01 -8.79
N THR A 103 -0.29 7.78 -9.24
CA THR A 103 0.70 6.71 -9.28
C THR A 103 0.98 6.33 -10.72
N TYR A 104 2.25 6.19 -11.06
CA TYR A 104 2.72 5.70 -12.34
C TYR A 104 3.67 4.53 -12.11
N ASN A 105 3.41 3.43 -12.78
CA ASN A 105 4.27 2.25 -12.77
C ASN A 105 4.56 1.87 -14.23
N SER A 106 5.80 1.56 -14.51
CA SER A 106 6.22 1.06 -15.82
C SER A 106 7.17 -0.12 -15.62
N GLN A 107 6.88 -1.20 -16.34
CA GLN A 107 7.70 -2.42 -16.37
C GLN A 107 7.78 -2.87 -17.85
N GLU A 108 8.98 -2.79 -18.43
CA GLU A 108 9.21 -3.14 -19.85
C GLU A 108 8.22 -2.42 -20.78
N GLN A 109 7.36 -3.18 -21.45
CA GLN A 109 6.32 -2.64 -22.35
C GLN A 109 4.99 -2.33 -21.64
N TYR A 110 4.86 -2.66 -20.35
CA TYR A 110 3.64 -2.40 -19.58
C TYR A 110 3.77 -1.09 -18.82
N SER A 111 2.77 -0.25 -18.91
CA SER A 111 2.67 0.95 -18.08
C SER A 111 1.26 1.12 -17.53
N SER A 112 1.17 1.63 -16.32
CA SER A 112 -0.09 1.88 -15.63
C SER A 112 -0.04 3.23 -14.95
N GLU A 113 -1.05 4.04 -15.16
CA GLU A 113 -1.23 5.34 -14.53
C GLU A 113 -2.59 5.36 -13.80
N LYS A 114 -2.60 5.81 -12.56
CA LYS A 114 -3.79 5.85 -11.70
C LYS A 114 -3.87 7.15 -10.92
N TYR A 115 -5.10 7.58 -10.72
CA TYR A 115 -5.45 8.75 -9.92
C TYR A 115 -6.41 8.32 -8.81
N ILE A 116 -6.15 8.79 -7.59
CA ILE A 116 -6.97 8.52 -6.43
C ILE A 116 -7.23 9.85 -5.73
N VAL A 117 -8.51 10.17 -5.52
CA VAL A 117 -8.92 11.30 -4.68
C VAL A 117 -9.05 10.81 -3.25
N LYS A 118 -8.45 11.53 -2.30
CA LYS A 118 -8.34 11.17 -0.89
C LYS A 118 -9.02 12.22 0.00
N PRO A 119 -10.35 12.27 0.09
CA PRO A 119 -11.03 13.11 1.06
C PRO A 119 -10.82 12.57 2.48
N SER A 120 -10.76 13.47 3.44
CA SER A 120 -10.66 13.16 4.87
C SER A 120 -11.51 14.10 5.70
N LEU A 121 -12.09 13.57 6.78
CA LEU A 121 -12.85 14.31 7.76
C LEU A 121 -12.53 13.80 9.15
N SER A 122 -12.05 14.68 10.02
CA SER A 122 -11.87 14.40 11.44
C SER A 122 -12.74 15.34 12.25
N LEU A 123 -13.51 14.78 13.17
CA LEU A 123 -14.34 15.53 14.10
C LEU A 123 -13.97 15.11 15.53
N SER A 124 -13.88 16.06 16.44
CA SER A 124 -13.65 15.81 17.85
C SER A 124 -14.52 16.76 18.67
N TYR A 125 -15.38 16.19 19.51
CA TYR A 125 -16.34 16.93 20.31
C TYR A 125 -16.23 16.56 21.78
N SER A 126 -16.16 17.56 22.67
CA SER A 126 -16.05 17.37 24.11
C SER A 126 -17.24 17.99 24.82
N ILE A 127 -17.90 17.26 25.70
CA ILE A 127 -19.04 17.73 26.53
C ILE A 127 -18.63 17.68 27.99
N ASN A 128 -18.68 18.85 28.65
CA ASN A 128 -18.47 19.00 30.09
C ASN A 128 -17.17 18.38 30.63
N GLY A 129 -16.13 18.23 29.76
CA GLY A 129 -14.87 17.60 30.13
C GLY A 129 -14.96 16.13 30.53
N LYS A 130 -16.13 15.50 30.40
CA LYS A 130 -16.37 14.09 30.78
C LYS A 130 -16.64 13.19 29.59
N TRP A 131 -17.23 13.70 28.52
CA TRP A 131 -17.54 12.99 27.31
C TRP A 131 -16.69 13.48 26.17
N PHE A 132 -16.08 12.55 25.45
CA PHE A 132 -15.27 12.82 24.27
C PHE A 132 -15.75 11.94 23.12
N PHE A 133 -16.13 12.55 22.03
CA PHE A 133 -16.52 11.88 20.81
C PHE A 133 -15.51 12.20 19.72
N ARG A 134 -15.08 11.19 18.97
CA ARG A 134 -14.19 11.37 17.86
C ARG A 134 -14.68 10.55 16.67
N TYR A 135 -14.70 11.19 15.52
CA TYR A 135 -14.95 10.55 14.24
C TYR A 135 -13.78 10.83 13.31
N ASN A 136 -13.31 9.80 12.59
CA ASN A 136 -12.34 9.92 11.51
C ASN A 136 -12.84 9.11 10.34
N GLY A 137 -13.07 9.79 9.22
CA GLY A 137 -13.41 9.18 7.93
C GLY A 137 -12.40 9.59 6.87
N TYR A 138 -11.95 8.66 6.07
CA TYR A 138 -11.08 8.97 4.95
C TYR A 138 -11.18 7.94 3.84
N VAL A 139 -10.87 8.40 2.63
CA VAL A 139 -10.61 7.55 1.48
C VAL A 139 -9.12 7.58 1.19
N SER A 140 -8.56 6.42 0.94
CA SER A 140 -7.16 6.25 0.54
C SER A 140 -7.08 5.21 -0.57
N GLY A 141 -5.88 4.85 -0.97
CA GLY A 141 -5.66 3.77 -1.92
C GLY A 141 -4.19 3.39 -1.96
N TYR A 142 -3.95 2.22 -2.47
CA TYR A 142 -2.61 1.72 -2.70
C TYR A 142 -2.51 1.05 -4.07
N ALA A 143 -1.34 1.18 -4.66
CA ALA A 143 -1.02 0.48 -5.90
C ALA A 143 -0.63 -0.97 -5.59
N PRO A 144 -0.82 -1.91 -6.53
CA PRO A 144 -0.26 -3.24 -6.42
C PRO A 144 1.25 -3.19 -6.15
N SER A 145 1.75 -4.13 -5.38
CA SER A 145 3.18 -4.27 -5.18
C SER A 145 3.87 -4.69 -6.48
N LEU A 146 5.17 -4.43 -6.57
CA LEU A 146 5.93 -4.82 -7.76
C LEU A 146 5.96 -6.34 -7.97
N SER A 147 5.89 -7.11 -6.90
CA SER A 147 5.77 -8.57 -6.96
C SER A 147 4.42 -9.03 -7.51
N ASP A 148 3.37 -8.27 -7.23
CA ASP A 148 2.03 -8.59 -7.74
C ASP A 148 1.88 -8.26 -9.24
N LEU A 149 2.67 -7.30 -9.73
CA LEU A 149 2.69 -6.90 -11.14
C LEU A 149 3.66 -7.72 -11.99
N ASN A 150 4.57 -8.47 -11.36
CA ASN A 150 5.60 -9.21 -12.07
C ASN A 150 5.02 -10.43 -12.80
N ASN A 151 5.01 -10.39 -14.13
CA ASN A 151 4.46 -11.44 -14.97
C ASN A 151 5.40 -12.64 -15.21
N ILE A 152 6.58 -12.67 -14.57
CA ILE A 152 7.50 -13.79 -14.69
C ILE A 152 7.02 -14.94 -13.80
N SER A 153 6.91 -16.12 -14.40
CA SER A 153 6.64 -17.35 -13.70
C SER A 153 7.82 -17.74 -12.82
N GLN A 154 7.64 -17.74 -11.53
CA GLN A 154 8.65 -18.14 -10.55
C GLN A 154 8.26 -19.49 -9.95
N ALA A 155 9.07 -20.52 -10.20
CA ALA A 155 8.88 -21.80 -9.54
C ALA A 155 9.10 -21.64 -8.04
N MET A 156 8.08 -21.93 -7.25
CA MET A 156 8.13 -21.93 -5.79
C MET A 156 8.59 -23.31 -5.28
N ASP A 157 8.12 -24.35 -5.93
CA ASP A 157 8.52 -25.74 -5.78
C ASP A 157 8.20 -26.52 -7.07
N LYS A 158 8.23 -27.86 -7.03
CA LYS A 158 7.93 -28.72 -8.19
C LYS A 158 6.48 -28.58 -8.70
N TYR A 159 5.57 -28.17 -7.84
CA TYR A 159 4.13 -28.18 -8.10
C TYR A 159 3.51 -26.79 -8.08
N GLN A 160 4.28 -25.75 -7.78
CA GLN A 160 3.77 -24.40 -7.62
C GLN A 160 4.61 -23.39 -8.40
N ILE A 161 3.91 -22.64 -9.23
CA ILE A 161 4.46 -21.46 -9.93
C ILE A 161 3.72 -20.23 -9.41
N ARG A 162 4.47 -19.22 -9.01
CA ARG A 162 3.92 -17.91 -8.71
C ARG A 162 4.13 -16.98 -9.88
N LYS A 163 3.05 -16.30 -10.28
CA LYS A 163 3.05 -15.30 -11.35
C LYS A 163 2.19 -14.12 -10.91
N GLY A 164 2.69 -12.91 -11.08
CA GLY A 164 1.90 -11.70 -10.88
C GLY A 164 1.06 -11.36 -12.11
N ASN A 165 0.22 -10.35 -11.95
CA ASN A 165 -0.63 -9.85 -13.03
C ASN A 165 -0.36 -8.34 -13.25
N PRO A 166 0.22 -7.94 -14.40
CA PRO A 166 0.53 -6.53 -14.70
C PRO A 166 -0.73 -5.67 -14.88
N ASP A 167 -1.90 -6.29 -15.14
CA ASP A 167 -3.17 -5.57 -15.33
C ASP A 167 -3.90 -5.24 -14.02
N LEU A 168 -3.32 -5.58 -12.86
CA LEU A 168 -3.88 -5.25 -11.57
C LEU A 168 -4.09 -3.74 -11.41
N LYS A 169 -5.25 -3.40 -10.85
CA LYS A 169 -5.64 -2.00 -10.59
C LYS A 169 -5.35 -1.64 -9.14
N SER A 170 -5.10 -0.35 -8.90
CA SER A 170 -5.00 0.17 -7.54
C SER A 170 -6.30 -0.08 -6.76
N VAL A 171 -6.14 -0.40 -5.50
CA VAL A 171 -7.24 -0.60 -4.55
C VAL A 171 -7.61 0.74 -3.95
N THR A 172 -8.91 1.02 -3.88
CA THR A 172 -9.43 2.16 -3.12
C THR A 172 -9.94 1.66 -1.78
N PHE A 173 -9.49 2.29 -0.72
CA PHE A 173 -9.77 1.92 0.66
C PHE A 173 -10.61 3.02 1.34
N TYR A 174 -11.73 2.62 1.94
CA TYR A 174 -12.61 3.49 2.70
C TYR A 174 -12.52 3.11 4.17
N ALA A 175 -12.27 4.07 5.05
CA ALA A 175 -12.23 3.82 6.48
C ALA A 175 -13.05 4.85 7.24
N ASN A 176 -13.82 4.37 8.20
CA ASN A 176 -14.58 5.18 9.15
C ASN A 176 -14.34 4.65 10.55
N THR A 177 -14.01 5.51 11.46
CA THR A 177 -13.78 5.18 12.87
C THR A 177 -14.58 6.12 13.73
N LEU A 178 -15.35 5.57 14.65
CA LEU A 178 -16.09 6.32 15.66
C LEU A 178 -15.63 5.86 17.06
N SER A 179 -15.30 6.79 17.92
CA SER A 179 -15.01 6.51 19.32
C SER A 179 -15.80 7.44 20.24
N ALA A 180 -16.21 6.91 21.36
CA ALA A 180 -16.86 7.66 22.45
C ALA A 180 -16.19 7.26 23.75
N SER A 181 -15.70 8.25 24.49
CA SER A 181 -15.06 8.06 25.79
C SER A 181 -15.84 8.82 26.85
N TRP A 182 -16.08 8.17 27.97
CA TRP A 182 -16.63 8.80 29.17
C TRP A 182 -15.65 8.64 30.33
N GLN A 183 -15.39 9.73 31.01
CA GLN A 183 -14.46 9.75 32.15
C GLN A 183 -15.10 10.37 33.36
N SER A 184 -14.96 9.68 34.49
CA SER A 184 -15.26 10.17 35.80
C SER A 184 -14.04 10.17 36.71
N LYS A 185 -14.18 10.55 37.97
CA LYS A 185 -13.06 10.54 38.94
C LYS A 185 -12.46 9.12 39.14
N TYR A 186 -13.27 8.08 39.01
CA TYR A 186 -12.86 6.70 39.34
C TYR A 186 -12.98 5.70 38.21
N VAL A 187 -13.70 6.05 37.14
CA VAL A 187 -14.00 5.13 36.05
C VAL A 187 -13.84 5.84 34.71
N SER A 188 -13.21 5.15 33.76
CA SER A 188 -13.19 5.51 32.34
C SER A 188 -13.83 4.40 31.52
N VAL A 189 -14.64 4.76 30.57
CA VAL A 189 -15.29 3.83 29.63
C VAL A 189 -15.01 4.33 28.22
N ASP A 190 -14.45 3.46 27.37
CA ASP A 190 -14.16 3.74 25.98
C ASP A 190 -14.91 2.77 25.08
N LEU A 191 -15.62 3.32 24.10
CA LEU A 191 -16.29 2.58 23.03
C LEU A 191 -15.62 2.92 21.72
N PHE A 192 -15.40 1.91 20.89
CA PHE A 192 -14.74 2.04 19.62
C PHE A 192 -15.45 1.21 18.55
N GLY A 193 -15.73 1.83 17.42
CA GLY A 193 -16.27 1.18 16.23
C GLY A 193 -15.46 1.55 15.00
N ARG A 194 -15.15 0.57 14.16
CA ARG A 194 -14.48 0.77 12.88
C ARG A 194 -15.22 0.03 11.78
N TYR A 195 -15.43 0.74 10.67
CA TYR A 195 -15.89 0.19 9.41
C TYR A 195 -14.85 0.48 8.34
N SER A 196 -14.41 -0.54 7.59
CA SER A 196 -13.50 -0.40 6.46
C SER A 196 -13.97 -1.25 5.30
N TYR A 197 -13.75 -0.74 4.09
CA TYR A 197 -14.11 -1.40 2.85
C TYR A 197 -13.03 -1.17 1.79
N ASP A 198 -12.54 -2.26 1.19
CA ASP A 198 -11.62 -2.24 0.07
C ASP A 198 -12.40 -2.47 -1.23
N SER A 199 -12.32 -1.51 -2.13
CA SER A 199 -12.87 -1.69 -3.48
C SER A 199 -11.86 -2.45 -4.33
N LYS A 200 -12.26 -3.65 -4.81
CA LYS A 200 -11.43 -4.52 -5.66
C LYS A 200 -10.11 -4.92 -4.98
N PRO A 201 -10.15 -5.60 -3.83
CA PRO A 201 -8.95 -6.03 -3.15
C PRO A 201 -8.12 -6.95 -4.05
N ILE A 202 -6.81 -6.82 -3.95
CA ILE A 202 -5.88 -7.73 -4.62
C ILE A 202 -5.88 -9.04 -3.83
N MET A 203 -6.22 -10.12 -4.49
CA MET A 203 -6.30 -11.45 -3.89
C MET A 203 -5.44 -12.42 -4.70
N GLU A 204 -4.75 -13.31 -4.00
CA GLU A 204 -4.05 -14.41 -4.63
C GLU A 204 -5.07 -15.51 -4.97
N ASN A 205 -5.02 -16.02 -6.19
CA ASN A 205 -5.84 -17.13 -6.63
C ASN A 205 -4.93 -18.29 -7.03
N THR A 206 -5.30 -19.48 -6.61
CA THR A 206 -4.58 -20.72 -6.96
C THR A 206 -5.48 -21.56 -7.86
N TYR A 207 -4.96 -21.97 -9.00
CA TYR A 207 -5.64 -22.86 -9.93
C TYR A 207 -4.67 -23.92 -10.44
N TYR A 208 -5.21 -24.99 -10.94
CA TYR A 208 -4.45 -26.11 -11.50
C TYR A 208 -4.31 -25.92 -13.01
N GLU A 209 -3.09 -25.90 -13.52
CA GLU A 209 -2.80 -25.80 -14.95
C GLU A 209 -1.55 -26.64 -15.26
N ASP A 210 -1.62 -27.47 -16.29
CA ASP A 210 -0.50 -28.26 -16.86
C ASP A 210 0.37 -29.03 -15.84
N GLY A 211 -0.25 -29.54 -14.78
CA GLY A 211 0.45 -30.33 -13.74
C GLY A 211 1.09 -29.50 -12.62
N TYR A 212 0.76 -28.19 -12.55
CA TYR A 212 1.13 -27.26 -11.46
C TYR A 212 -0.08 -26.81 -10.67
#